data_4e55419db57787b2c2b940ca5eb58079
#
_entry.id   4e55419db57787b2c2b940ca5eb58079
#
_cell.length_a   1.000
_cell.length_b   1.000
_cell.length_c   1.000
_cell.angle_alpha   90.00
_cell.angle_beta   90.00
_cell.angle_gamma   90.00
#
_symmetry.space_group_name_H-M   'P 1'
#
loop_
_entity.id
_entity.type
_entity.pdbx_description
1 polymer ?
#
loop_
_entity_poly.entity_id
_entity_poly.type
_entity_poly.pdbx_seq_one_letter_code
_entity_poly.pdbx_strand_id
1 'polypeptide(L)'
;MIFVSHAMEEVSLLCDQLVLLADGRLEAQGRPSEIFARTDLSLASRDDAGVMLTATLAHYDDAEQMATLQLGDQTLMVTMEHAPDETGELQIKVAGRDLVIATAPIVHSSLSNCLETRLLEAREVRPGQTLLQLALGQQILLARITSRSAQRLALVPGQRLYAYIKAVSLVGEG
;
A
#
# COMPACT_ATOMS: atom_id res chain seq x y z
N MET A 1 9.66 5.93 -24.90
CA MET A 1 9.41 7.33 -24.46
C MET A 1 9.99 7.48 -23.05
N ILE A 2 10.63 8.62 -22.73
CA ILE A 2 11.06 8.91 -21.35
C ILE A 2 10.05 9.90 -20.79
N PHE A 3 9.54 9.60 -19.60
CA PHE A 3 8.59 10.44 -18.86
C PHE A 3 9.22 10.82 -17.51
N VAL A 4 9.08 12.06 -17.07
CA VAL A 4 9.61 12.54 -15.79
C VAL A 4 8.46 13.05 -14.97
N SER A 5 8.26 12.46 -13.81
CA SER A 5 7.23 12.85 -12.84
C SER A 5 7.72 12.64 -11.41
N HIS A 6 7.09 13.32 -10.47
CA HIS A 6 7.23 13.08 -9.03
C HIS A 6 5.95 12.44 -8.42
N ALA A 7 4.93 12.19 -9.25
CA ALA A 7 3.68 11.57 -8.85
C ALA A 7 3.77 10.04 -9.02
N MET A 8 3.69 9.31 -7.91
CA MET A 8 3.78 7.85 -7.90
C MET A 8 2.68 7.19 -8.75
N GLU A 9 1.48 7.76 -8.77
CA GLU A 9 0.33 7.28 -9.53
C GLU A 9 0.59 7.30 -11.03
N GLU A 10 1.02 8.45 -11.55
CA GLU A 10 1.34 8.61 -12.97
C GLU A 10 2.45 7.64 -13.41
N VAL A 11 3.48 7.51 -12.59
CA VAL A 11 4.59 6.58 -12.87
C VAL A 11 4.10 5.14 -12.89
N SER A 12 3.24 4.75 -11.94
CA SER A 12 2.71 3.37 -11.88
C SER A 12 1.84 3.01 -13.07
N LEU A 13 1.07 3.98 -13.60
CA LEU A 13 0.19 3.75 -14.75
C LEU A 13 0.93 3.76 -16.09
N LEU A 14 1.97 4.59 -16.23
CA LEU A 14 2.56 4.90 -17.52
C LEU A 14 3.91 4.19 -17.78
N CYS A 15 4.54 3.61 -16.77
CA CYS A 15 5.91 3.14 -16.85
C CYS A 15 6.08 1.67 -16.44
N ASP A 16 6.70 0.88 -17.30
CA ASP A 16 7.16 -0.48 -16.97
C ASP A 16 8.48 -0.48 -16.20
N GLN A 17 9.26 0.60 -16.34
CA GLN A 17 10.57 0.77 -15.72
C GLN A 17 10.69 2.16 -15.10
N LEU A 18 11.15 2.22 -13.87
CA LEU A 18 11.43 3.43 -13.12
C LEU A 18 12.93 3.60 -12.89
N VAL A 19 13.41 4.80 -13.12
CA VAL A 19 14.75 5.25 -12.70
C VAL A 19 14.55 6.32 -11.62
N LEU A 20 14.92 6.00 -10.39
CA LEU A 20 14.82 6.91 -9.25
C LEU A 20 16.12 7.70 -9.11
N LEU A 21 15.99 9.01 -9.08
CA LEU A 21 17.11 9.92 -8.86
C LEU A 21 16.93 10.65 -7.51
N ALA A 22 17.98 10.71 -6.72
CA ALA A 22 18.05 11.49 -5.51
C ALA A 22 19.37 12.29 -5.51
N ASP A 23 19.29 13.58 -5.19
CA ASP A 23 20.45 14.51 -5.16
C ASP A 23 21.30 14.47 -6.45
N GLY A 24 20.62 14.32 -7.61
CA GLY A 24 21.27 14.26 -8.92
C GLY A 24 22.00 12.95 -9.22
N ARG A 25 21.79 11.90 -8.42
CA ARG A 25 22.42 10.58 -8.59
C ARG A 25 21.36 9.50 -8.77
N LEU A 26 21.74 8.44 -9.49
CA LEU A 26 20.92 7.23 -9.57
C LEU A 26 20.85 6.57 -8.17
N GLU A 27 19.65 6.47 -7.62
CA GLU A 27 19.38 5.80 -6.35
C GLU A 27 18.89 4.37 -6.56
N ALA A 28 17.98 4.16 -7.51
CA ALA A 28 17.45 2.83 -7.84
C ALA A 28 16.93 2.79 -9.28
N GLN A 29 16.84 1.57 -9.82
CA GLN A 29 16.21 1.28 -11.10
C GLN A 29 15.50 -0.07 -11.02
N GLY A 30 14.29 -0.18 -11.60
CA GLY A 30 13.48 -1.39 -11.61
C GLY A 30 12.02 -1.12 -11.94
N ARG A 31 11.16 -2.08 -11.67
CA ARG A 31 9.72 -1.91 -11.82
C ARG A 31 9.18 -0.94 -10.74
N PRO A 32 8.21 -0.09 -11.07
CA PRO A 32 7.63 0.84 -10.08
C PRO A 32 7.17 0.13 -8.79
N SER A 33 6.47 -1.00 -8.90
CA SER A 33 5.99 -1.79 -7.75
C SER A 33 7.12 -2.26 -6.82
N GLU A 34 8.27 -2.65 -7.38
CA GLU A 34 9.45 -3.08 -6.63
C GLU A 34 10.12 -1.90 -5.92
N ILE A 35 10.27 -0.77 -6.65
CA ILE A 35 10.91 0.44 -6.11
C ILE A 35 10.06 1.07 -5.01
N PHE A 36 8.75 1.18 -5.19
CA PHE A 36 7.85 1.77 -4.20
C PHE A 36 7.73 0.94 -2.92
N ALA A 37 7.92 -0.37 -3.01
CA ALA A 37 7.90 -1.26 -1.85
C ALA A 37 9.18 -1.22 -0.99
N ARG A 38 10.25 -0.58 -1.45
CA ARG A 38 11.54 -0.53 -0.75
C ARG A 38 11.51 0.48 0.40
N THR A 39 12.09 0.08 1.54
CA THR A 39 12.16 0.89 2.76
C THR A 39 13.48 1.64 2.91
N ASP A 40 14.48 1.32 2.08
CA ASP A 40 15.83 1.86 2.12
C ASP A 40 16.07 3.04 1.17
N LEU A 41 15.08 3.38 0.34
CA LEU A 41 15.15 4.47 -0.63
C LEU A 41 14.62 5.80 -0.05
N SER A 42 15.00 6.91 -0.67
CA SER A 42 14.53 8.25 -0.31
C SER A 42 13.00 8.37 -0.33
N LEU A 43 12.34 7.64 -1.23
CA LEU A 43 10.88 7.56 -1.32
C LEU A 43 10.22 7.10 -0.02
N ALA A 44 10.86 6.20 0.75
CA ALA A 44 10.33 5.67 2.00
C ALA A 44 10.13 6.75 3.07
N SER A 45 10.90 7.83 3.00
CA SER A 45 10.78 8.95 3.94
C SER A 45 9.72 9.99 3.54
N ARG A 46 9.13 9.92 2.35
CA ARG A 46 8.08 10.84 1.89
C ARG A 46 6.78 10.61 2.66
N ASP A 47 5.99 11.67 2.85
CA ASP A 47 4.72 11.59 3.58
C ASP A 47 3.65 10.79 2.84
N ASP A 48 3.75 10.72 1.52
CA ASP A 48 2.90 9.96 0.61
C ASP A 48 3.43 8.56 0.29
N ALA A 49 4.51 8.11 0.96
CA ALA A 49 5.05 6.77 0.76
C ALA A 49 3.96 5.70 0.92
N GLY A 50 3.86 4.83 -0.04
CA GLY A 50 2.84 3.81 -0.14
C GLY A 50 3.13 2.87 -1.30
N VAL A 51 2.18 2.03 -1.61
CA VAL A 51 2.28 1.04 -2.68
C VAL A 51 1.05 1.07 -3.58
N MET A 52 1.23 0.52 -4.77
CA MET A 52 0.14 0.15 -5.67
C MET A 52 -0.11 -1.33 -5.53
N LEU A 53 -1.34 -1.70 -5.17
CA LEU A 53 -1.79 -3.08 -5.12
C LEU A 53 -2.61 -3.39 -6.37
N THR A 54 -2.47 -4.60 -6.88
CA THR A 54 -3.28 -5.11 -7.98
C THR A 54 -4.42 -5.94 -7.40
N ALA A 55 -5.63 -5.65 -7.82
CA ALA A 55 -6.84 -6.37 -7.41
C ALA A 55 -7.76 -6.59 -8.61
N THR A 56 -8.76 -7.44 -8.46
CA THR A 56 -9.84 -7.63 -9.42
C THR A 56 -11.19 -7.36 -8.77
N LEU A 57 -12.15 -6.85 -9.51
CA LEU A 57 -13.51 -6.67 -9.02
C LEU A 57 -14.16 -8.05 -8.79
N ALA A 58 -14.55 -8.35 -7.55
CA ALA A 58 -15.29 -9.55 -7.21
C ALA A 58 -16.81 -9.29 -7.22
N HIS A 59 -17.24 -8.14 -6.70
CA HIS A 59 -18.66 -7.77 -6.60
C HIS A 59 -18.78 -6.24 -6.47
N TYR A 60 -19.89 -5.70 -6.98
CA TYR A 60 -20.29 -4.31 -6.77
C TYR A 60 -21.73 -4.24 -6.27
N ASP A 61 -21.94 -3.55 -5.17
CA ASP A 61 -23.27 -3.25 -4.63
C ASP A 61 -23.63 -1.80 -4.95
N ASP A 62 -24.58 -1.64 -5.89
CA ASP A 62 -25.02 -0.33 -6.36
C ASP A 62 -25.81 0.44 -5.27
N ALA A 63 -26.51 -0.26 -4.37
CA ALA A 63 -27.27 0.38 -3.30
C ALA A 63 -26.38 0.95 -2.20
N GLU A 64 -25.28 0.29 -1.90
CA GLU A 64 -24.28 0.75 -0.92
C GLU A 64 -23.13 1.53 -1.57
N GLN A 65 -23.07 1.58 -2.90
CA GLN A 65 -21.95 2.15 -3.68
C GLN A 65 -20.61 1.56 -3.21
N MET A 66 -20.58 0.22 -3.08
CA MET A 66 -19.46 -0.51 -2.49
C MET A 66 -18.94 -1.58 -3.44
N ALA A 67 -17.67 -1.50 -3.79
CA ALA A 67 -16.97 -2.54 -4.51
C ALA A 67 -16.25 -3.48 -3.54
N THR A 68 -16.38 -4.78 -3.75
CA THR A 68 -15.54 -5.80 -3.13
C THR A 68 -14.46 -6.21 -4.13
N LEU A 69 -13.22 -5.91 -3.79
CA LEU A 69 -12.06 -6.20 -4.62
C LEU A 69 -11.32 -7.42 -4.08
N GLN A 70 -10.86 -8.30 -4.98
CA GLN A 70 -10.08 -9.49 -4.65
C GLN A 70 -8.58 -9.18 -4.74
N LEU A 71 -7.85 -9.44 -3.66
CA LEU A 71 -6.39 -9.34 -3.57
C LEU A 71 -5.81 -10.72 -3.19
N GLY A 72 -5.50 -11.55 -4.17
CA GLY A 72 -5.09 -12.92 -3.91
C GLY A 72 -6.22 -13.71 -3.22
N ASP A 73 -5.99 -14.18 -2.00
CA ASP A 73 -6.96 -14.92 -1.18
C ASP A 73 -7.77 -14.04 -0.22
N GLN A 74 -7.55 -12.73 -0.23
CA GLN A 74 -8.19 -11.77 0.66
C GLN A 74 -9.02 -10.74 -0.11
N THR A 75 -9.91 -10.04 0.57
CA THR A 75 -10.80 -9.05 -0.03
C THR A 75 -10.65 -7.68 0.62
N LEU A 76 -10.95 -6.65 -0.17
CA LEU A 76 -10.93 -5.25 0.23
C LEU A 76 -12.22 -4.58 -0.25
N MET A 77 -12.92 -3.87 0.64
CA MET A 77 -14.09 -3.07 0.30
C MET A 77 -13.70 -1.63 0.03
N VAL A 78 -14.19 -1.07 -1.07
CA VAL A 78 -13.91 0.31 -1.49
C VAL A 78 -15.20 0.99 -1.88
N THR A 79 -15.45 2.18 -1.36
CA THR A 79 -16.60 2.99 -1.80
C THR A 79 -16.31 3.56 -3.18
N MET A 80 -17.24 3.38 -4.11
CA MET A 80 -17.18 3.85 -5.50
C MET A 80 -18.54 4.31 -5.96
N GLU A 81 -18.62 5.41 -6.70
CA GLU A 81 -19.89 5.92 -7.24
C GLU A 81 -20.51 5.00 -8.31
N HIS A 82 -19.65 4.32 -9.07
CA HIS A 82 -20.07 3.41 -10.14
C HIS A 82 -19.16 2.16 -10.15
N ALA A 83 -19.68 1.07 -10.67
CA ALA A 83 -18.85 -0.10 -10.95
C ALA A 83 -17.75 0.28 -11.98
N PRO A 84 -16.52 -0.23 -11.82
CA PRO A 84 -15.48 0.00 -12.83
C PRO A 84 -15.92 -0.53 -14.19
N ASP A 85 -15.70 0.25 -15.24
CA ASP A 85 -16.03 -0.14 -16.62
C ASP A 85 -15.18 -1.32 -17.13
N GLU A 86 -14.04 -1.57 -16.50
CA GLU A 86 -13.08 -2.59 -16.92
C GLU A 86 -13.22 -3.87 -16.09
N THR A 87 -13.39 -5.01 -16.79
CA THR A 87 -13.32 -6.36 -16.23
C THR A 87 -11.87 -6.85 -16.19
N GLY A 88 -10.99 -6.11 -15.53
CA GLY A 88 -9.55 -6.38 -15.54
C GLY A 88 -8.92 -6.20 -14.17
N GLU A 89 -7.60 -6.08 -14.19
CA GLU A 89 -6.83 -5.73 -13.00
C GLU A 89 -7.00 -4.24 -12.69
N LEU A 90 -7.36 -3.96 -11.46
CA LEU A 90 -7.49 -2.62 -10.91
C LEU A 90 -6.25 -2.28 -10.10
N GLN A 91 -5.74 -1.06 -10.27
CA GLN A 91 -4.64 -0.55 -9.46
C GLN A 91 -5.18 0.26 -8.29
N ILE A 92 -4.81 -0.14 -7.08
CA ILE A 92 -5.24 0.49 -5.83
C ILE A 92 -4.04 1.15 -5.19
N LYS A 93 -4.10 2.45 -4.97
CA LYS A 93 -3.12 3.15 -4.16
C LYS A 93 -3.45 3.01 -2.68
N VAL A 94 -2.48 2.55 -1.91
CA VAL A 94 -2.55 2.47 -0.45
C VAL A 94 -1.38 3.26 0.13
N ALA A 95 -1.68 4.40 0.76
CA ALA A 95 -0.67 5.20 1.44
C ALA A 95 -0.36 4.57 2.82
N GLY A 96 0.92 4.46 3.14
CA GLY A 96 1.36 3.81 4.38
C GLY A 96 0.81 4.45 5.65
N ARG A 97 0.48 5.73 5.60
CA ARG A 97 -0.12 6.49 6.73
C ARG A 97 -1.58 6.12 7.00
N ASP A 98 -2.29 5.53 6.02
CA ASP A 98 -3.71 5.19 6.12
C ASP A 98 -3.95 3.77 6.66
N LEU A 99 -2.88 3.14 7.16
CA LEU A 99 -2.94 1.82 7.77
C LEU A 99 -2.88 1.89 9.30
N VAL A 100 -3.68 1.03 9.91
CA VAL A 100 -3.59 0.71 11.35
C VAL A 100 -3.09 -0.72 11.48
N ILE A 101 -2.05 -0.92 12.29
CA ILE A 101 -1.42 -2.24 12.49
C ILE A 101 -1.79 -2.78 13.88
N ALA A 102 -2.22 -4.04 13.90
CA ALA A 102 -2.54 -4.77 15.12
C ALA A 102 -1.88 -6.15 15.13
N THR A 103 -1.58 -6.64 16.33
CA THR A 103 -1.02 -8.00 16.55
C THR A 103 -2.12 -9.06 16.76
N ALA A 104 -3.37 -8.61 16.92
CA ALA A 104 -4.57 -9.43 17.01
C ALA A 104 -5.73 -8.71 16.30
N PRO A 105 -6.78 -9.43 15.87
CA PRO A 105 -7.96 -8.81 15.28
C PRO A 105 -8.60 -7.77 16.20
N ILE A 106 -8.96 -6.61 15.63
CA ILE A 106 -9.70 -5.56 16.34
C ILE A 106 -11.19 -5.86 16.19
N VAL A 107 -11.90 -5.94 17.31
CA VAL A 107 -13.34 -6.12 17.34
C VAL A 107 -14.02 -4.79 17.70
N HIS A 108 -15.27 -4.62 17.25
CA HIS A 108 -16.09 -3.44 17.55
C HIS A 108 -15.45 -2.12 17.08
N SER A 109 -15.03 -2.06 15.82
CA SER A 109 -14.48 -0.85 15.20
C SER A 109 -15.16 -0.54 13.87
N SER A 110 -15.01 0.68 13.38
CA SER A 110 -15.42 1.10 12.04
C SER A 110 -14.41 0.73 10.94
N LEU A 111 -13.35 0.01 11.28
CA LEU A 111 -12.32 -0.44 10.34
C LEU A 111 -12.82 -1.72 9.65
N SER A 112 -13.39 -1.58 8.47
CA SER A 112 -13.99 -2.68 7.72
C SER A 112 -12.97 -3.56 7.00
N ASN A 113 -11.88 -2.95 6.52
CA ASN A 113 -10.86 -3.62 5.74
C ASN A 113 -9.73 -4.13 6.63
N CYS A 114 -9.66 -5.44 6.80
CA CYS A 114 -8.61 -6.12 7.56
C CYS A 114 -7.89 -7.12 6.66
N LEU A 115 -6.60 -6.90 6.45
CA LEU A 115 -5.74 -7.81 5.68
C LEU A 115 -4.77 -8.52 6.62
N GLU A 116 -4.71 -9.84 6.52
CA GLU A 116 -3.69 -10.62 7.20
C GLU A 116 -2.36 -10.50 6.46
N THR A 117 -1.33 -10.12 7.17
CA THR A 117 -0.01 -9.86 6.61
C THR A 117 1.08 -10.50 7.45
N ARG A 118 2.29 -10.54 6.90
CA ARG A 118 3.49 -10.96 7.63
C ARG A 118 4.53 -9.86 7.56
N LEU A 119 5.07 -9.46 8.71
CA LEU A 119 6.14 -8.47 8.78
C LEU A 119 7.41 -9.01 8.13
N LEU A 120 7.90 -8.31 7.13
CA LEU A 120 9.18 -8.59 6.48
C LEU A 120 10.30 -7.76 7.11
N GLU A 121 10.09 -6.44 7.21
CA GLU A 121 11.04 -5.49 7.76
C GLU A 121 10.32 -4.38 8.52
N ALA A 122 10.96 -3.87 9.57
CA ALA A 122 10.60 -2.64 10.25
C ALA A 122 11.83 -1.72 10.26
N ARG A 123 11.74 -0.58 9.58
CA ARG A 123 12.86 0.37 9.44
C ARG A 123 12.46 1.75 9.91
N GLU A 124 13.25 2.36 10.79
CA GLU A 124 13.10 3.77 11.09
C GLU A 124 13.59 4.60 9.89
N VAL A 125 12.65 5.32 9.26
CA VAL A 125 12.92 6.13 8.05
C VAL A 125 13.14 7.60 8.36
N ARG A 126 12.67 8.06 9.52
CA ARG A 126 12.91 9.38 10.13
C ARG A 126 12.86 9.23 11.65
N PRO A 127 13.45 10.15 12.42
CA PRO A 127 13.33 10.15 13.86
C PRO A 127 11.87 10.02 14.33
N GLY A 128 11.57 8.97 15.08
CA GLY A 128 10.23 8.68 15.60
C GLY A 128 9.24 8.07 14.62
N GLN A 129 9.64 7.79 13.37
CA GLN A 129 8.78 7.18 12.35
C GLN A 129 9.38 5.89 11.79
N THR A 130 8.64 4.81 11.90
CA THR A 130 8.99 3.48 11.40
C THR A 130 8.07 3.10 10.24
N LEU A 131 8.68 2.68 9.13
CA LEU A 131 7.99 2.08 8.00
C LEU A 131 8.08 0.56 8.12
N LEU A 132 6.95 -0.10 7.98
CA LEU A 132 6.84 -1.55 7.98
C LEU A 132 6.64 -2.03 6.56
N GLN A 133 7.44 -2.99 6.15
CA GLN A 133 7.22 -3.75 4.92
C GLN A 133 6.51 -5.05 5.28
N LEU A 134 5.34 -5.27 4.70
CA LEU A 134 4.44 -6.37 5.03
C LEU A 134 4.17 -7.21 3.78
N ALA A 135 4.33 -8.53 3.88
CA ALA A 135 3.92 -9.45 2.83
C ALA A 135 2.39 -9.62 2.85
N LEU A 136 1.76 -9.46 1.69
CA LEU A 136 0.35 -9.68 1.43
C LEU A 136 0.22 -10.62 0.21
N GLY A 137 0.22 -11.92 0.45
CA GLY A 137 0.33 -12.91 -0.63
C GLY A 137 1.62 -12.70 -1.45
N GLN A 138 1.48 -12.43 -2.74
CA GLN A 138 2.59 -12.12 -3.64
C GLN A 138 2.91 -10.62 -3.73
N GLN A 139 2.16 -9.78 -3.03
CA GLN A 139 2.30 -8.34 -3.05
C GLN A 139 2.93 -7.82 -1.74
N ILE A 140 3.39 -6.59 -1.77
CA ILE A 140 3.94 -5.90 -0.61
C ILE A 140 3.03 -4.75 -0.22
N LEU A 141 2.78 -4.61 1.07
CA LEU A 141 2.08 -3.48 1.67
C LEU A 141 3.06 -2.70 2.54
N LEU A 142 3.00 -1.39 2.51
CA LEU A 142 3.77 -0.52 3.39
C LEU A 142 2.86 0.12 4.44
N ALA A 143 3.27 0.09 5.70
CA ALA A 143 2.56 0.76 6.78
C ALA A 143 3.50 1.69 7.54
N ARG A 144 3.07 2.92 7.78
CA ARG A 144 3.83 3.90 8.57
C ARG A 144 3.23 4.03 9.96
N ILE A 145 4.05 3.76 10.96
CA ILE A 145 3.68 3.91 12.37
C ILE A 145 4.72 4.73 13.12
N THR A 146 4.42 5.14 14.34
CA THR A 146 5.44 5.76 15.19
C THR A 146 6.44 4.71 15.67
N SER A 147 7.72 5.09 15.84
CA SER A 147 8.73 4.18 16.41
C SER A 147 8.33 3.70 17.81
N ARG A 148 7.64 4.54 18.59
CA ARG A 148 7.07 4.16 19.89
C ARG A 148 6.01 3.04 19.76
N SER A 149 5.15 3.10 18.73
CA SER A 149 4.17 2.05 18.46
C SER A 149 4.84 0.75 18.05
N ALA A 150 5.87 0.80 17.20
CA ALA A 150 6.64 -0.37 16.80
C ALA A 150 7.26 -1.08 18.03
N GLN A 151 7.85 -0.31 18.93
CA GLN A 151 8.43 -0.84 20.19
C GLN A 151 7.34 -1.43 21.10
N ARG A 152 6.21 -0.72 21.29
CA ARG A 152 5.10 -1.19 22.12
C ARG A 152 4.48 -2.50 21.63
N LEU A 153 4.39 -2.67 20.32
CA LEU A 153 3.89 -3.89 19.68
C LEU A 153 4.93 -5.01 19.62
N ALA A 154 6.17 -4.75 20.05
CA ALA A 154 7.31 -5.68 20.02
C ALA A 154 7.43 -6.37 18.63
N LEU A 155 7.39 -5.57 17.58
CA LEU A 155 7.39 -6.07 16.21
C LEU A 155 8.70 -6.76 15.85
N VAL A 156 8.59 -7.98 15.32
CA VAL A 156 9.75 -8.78 14.86
C VAL A 156 9.48 -9.33 13.46
N PRO A 157 10.49 -9.39 12.57
CA PRO A 157 10.34 -10.01 11.25
C PRO A 157 9.77 -11.42 11.33
N GLY A 158 8.88 -11.76 10.38
CA GLY A 158 8.15 -13.02 10.33
C GLY A 158 6.85 -13.05 11.14
N GLN A 159 6.59 -12.05 11.97
CA GLN A 159 5.36 -11.95 12.78
C GLN A 159 4.12 -11.76 11.89
N ARG A 160 3.04 -12.49 12.20
CA ARG A 160 1.71 -12.26 11.62
C ARG A 160 1.12 -10.99 12.21
N LEU A 161 0.62 -10.11 11.33
CA LEU A 161 0.01 -8.84 11.68
C LEU A 161 -1.30 -8.67 10.92
N TYR A 162 -2.17 -7.85 11.49
CA TYR A 162 -3.44 -7.44 10.90
C TYR A 162 -3.33 -5.98 10.48
N ALA A 163 -3.37 -5.74 9.17
CA ALA A 163 -3.32 -4.41 8.58
C ALA A 163 -4.75 -3.95 8.25
N TYR A 164 -5.20 -2.93 8.94
CA TYR A 164 -6.49 -2.30 8.67
C TYR A 164 -6.28 -1.09 7.78
N ILE A 165 -6.97 -1.05 6.66
CA ILE A 165 -6.90 0.05 5.71
C ILE A 165 -8.07 0.99 5.97
N LYS A 166 -7.75 2.25 6.31
CA LYS A 166 -8.73 3.28 6.59
C LYS A 166 -9.29 3.92 5.33
N ALA A 167 -8.44 4.13 4.35
CA ALA A 167 -8.81 4.72 3.06
C ALA A 167 -7.95 4.13 1.94
N VAL A 168 -8.56 3.99 0.78
CA VAL A 168 -7.91 3.60 -0.47
C VAL A 168 -8.38 4.53 -1.59
N SER A 169 -7.56 4.69 -2.61
CA SER A 169 -7.94 5.37 -3.84
C SER A 169 -7.67 4.44 -5.02
N LEU A 170 -8.63 4.35 -5.92
CA LEU A 170 -8.40 3.72 -7.22
C LEU A 170 -7.57 4.66 -8.09
N VAL A 171 -6.66 4.10 -8.87
CA VAL A 171 -5.83 4.84 -9.78
C VAL A 171 -6.44 4.75 -11.17
N GLY A 172 -6.72 5.91 -11.78
CA GLY A 172 -7.35 5.98 -13.11
C GLY A 172 -8.80 6.47 -13.12
N GLU A 173 -9.44 6.66 -11.97
CA GLU A 173 -10.71 7.38 -11.87
C GLU A 173 -10.44 8.87 -11.65
N GLY A 174 -10.43 9.63 -12.73
CA GLY A 174 -10.30 11.08 -12.76
C GLY A 174 -10.81 11.65 -14.06
#